data_a52aa1250efff1102ef01a60ecaa0170
#
_entry.id   a52aa1250efff1102ef01a60ecaa0170
#
_cell.length_a   1.000
_cell.length_b   1.000
_cell.length_c   1.000
_cell.angle_alpha   90.00
_cell.angle_beta   90.00
_cell.angle_gamma   90.00
#
_symmetry.space_group_name_H-M   'P 1'
#
loop_
_entity.id
_entity.type
_entity.pdbx_description
1 polymer ?
#
loop_
_entity_poly.entity_id
_entity_poly.type
_entity_poly.pdbx_seq_one_letter_code
_entity_poly.pdbx_strand_id
1 'polypeptide(L)'
;MDEESRYEAVRSRDARFDGAFYFAVETTGIYCRPSCPAVTPKRRNVRFFTTAAAAQGSGFRACRRCRPDASPGSAEWNVRADVVGRAMRLIGDGVVDREGVAGLAARLGYSARQVQRQLTAELGAGPVALARAQRAHTARVLLRTTGLPVTEIAFASGFASVRQFNDTIRAVYAATPTQLRAAAPRQDRTAVSGAGIPLRLAHRGPYRAGPVFDLLEREAVPGVEEVSGPPGGRTYRRTLRLPYGTGVVAVEERPGLTPGGAVHPGGWLDARLHLTDPRDLTTAVQRLRRLLDLDADPYAVDERLGAHPRLAPLVAARPGLRAPGTADPEEYAVRALVGRAEAAHLVRAHGKTLDAPHGGLTHLFPEPAALADSGGTLGRLAAALADGTVRLDPGVDRDDAQQALLALPGLDGRTVAAIRARALGDPDVAPPGAGVPDSWRPWRTYALHHLRAAEEPHVLH
;
A
#
# COMPACT_ATOMS: atom_id res chain seq x y z
N MET A 1 -26.73 -19.72 3.18
CA MET A 1 -26.69 -19.17 1.80
C MET A 1 -27.22 -20.25 0.87
N ASP A 2 -28.26 -19.95 0.10
CA ASP A 2 -28.83 -20.87 -0.88
C ASP A 2 -27.92 -21.05 -2.10
N GLU A 3 -28.24 -21.99 -2.96
CA GLU A 3 -27.39 -22.30 -4.12
C GLU A 3 -27.38 -21.20 -5.19
N GLU A 4 -28.45 -20.41 -5.29
CA GLU A 4 -28.50 -19.31 -6.24
C GLU A 4 -27.57 -18.16 -5.79
N SER A 5 -27.60 -17.80 -4.51
CA SER A 5 -26.68 -16.84 -3.93
C SER A 5 -25.22 -17.28 -4.06
N ARG A 6 -24.93 -18.59 -3.93
CA ARG A 6 -23.58 -19.13 -4.17
C ARG A 6 -23.19 -19.00 -5.63
N TYR A 7 -24.13 -19.24 -6.56
CA TYR A 7 -23.84 -19.10 -7.98
C TYR A 7 -23.58 -17.65 -8.39
N GLU A 8 -24.31 -16.69 -7.81
CA GLU A 8 -24.03 -15.27 -8.01
C GLU A 8 -22.63 -14.88 -7.50
N ALA A 9 -22.19 -15.40 -6.35
CA ALA A 9 -20.82 -15.20 -5.84
C ALA A 9 -19.77 -15.78 -6.82
N VAL A 10 -20.03 -16.93 -7.44
CA VAL A 10 -19.15 -17.51 -8.48
C VAL A 10 -19.16 -16.65 -9.75
N ARG A 11 -20.31 -16.13 -10.16
CA ARG A 11 -20.47 -15.29 -11.35
C ARG A 11 -19.74 -13.96 -11.20
N SER A 12 -19.81 -13.37 -10.02
CA SER A 12 -19.12 -12.13 -9.66
C SER A 12 -17.65 -12.35 -9.29
N ARG A 13 -17.20 -13.61 -9.20
CA ARG A 13 -15.85 -13.98 -8.74
C ARG A 13 -15.50 -13.37 -7.39
N ASP A 14 -16.43 -13.39 -6.48
CA ASP A 14 -16.31 -12.72 -5.18
C ASP A 14 -15.40 -13.49 -4.23
N ALA A 15 -14.20 -12.96 -4.03
CA ALA A 15 -13.17 -13.57 -3.18
C ALA A 15 -13.53 -13.60 -1.68
N ARG A 16 -14.53 -12.85 -1.24
CA ARG A 16 -15.01 -12.88 0.16
C ARG A 16 -15.60 -14.24 0.54
N PHE A 17 -16.02 -15.00 -0.44
CA PHE A 17 -16.56 -16.35 -0.25
C PHE A 17 -15.53 -17.46 -0.39
N ASP A 18 -14.26 -17.15 -0.67
CA ASP A 18 -13.20 -18.14 -0.75
C ASP A 18 -13.00 -18.81 0.62
N GLY A 19 -13.12 -20.13 0.62
CA GLY A 19 -13.10 -20.93 1.85
C GLY A 19 -14.44 -21.10 2.55
N ALA A 20 -15.46 -20.26 2.25
CA ALA A 20 -16.82 -20.44 2.76
C ALA A 20 -17.57 -21.58 2.05
N PHE A 21 -17.30 -21.74 0.74
CA PHE A 21 -17.77 -22.86 -0.05
C PHE A 21 -16.89 -23.06 -1.29
N TYR A 22 -17.09 -24.20 -1.96
CA TYR A 22 -16.42 -24.57 -3.20
C TYR A 22 -17.47 -24.95 -4.25
N PHE A 23 -17.15 -24.76 -5.53
CA PHE A 23 -18.01 -25.25 -6.60
C PHE A 23 -17.25 -26.19 -7.52
N ALA A 24 -17.93 -27.21 -7.98
CA ALA A 24 -17.40 -28.16 -8.94
C ALA A 24 -18.16 -28.10 -10.25
N VAL A 25 -17.45 -28.27 -11.36
CA VAL A 25 -17.99 -28.26 -12.72
C VAL A 25 -18.09 -29.68 -13.21
N GLU A 26 -19.28 -30.22 -13.34
CA GLU A 26 -19.54 -31.63 -13.70
C GLU A 26 -18.93 -31.99 -15.04
N THR A 27 -19.00 -31.11 -16.02
CA THR A 27 -18.47 -31.36 -17.37
C THR A 27 -16.95 -31.49 -17.45
N THR A 28 -16.22 -30.92 -16.47
CA THR A 28 -14.76 -30.93 -16.48
C THR A 28 -14.15 -31.78 -15.36
N GLY A 29 -14.99 -32.19 -14.38
CA GLY A 29 -14.52 -32.91 -13.20
C GLY A 29 -13.60 -32.08 -12.29
N ILE A 30 -13.70 -30.72 -12.36
CA ILE A 30 -12.83 -29.80 -11.63
C ILE A 30 -13.63 -29.05 -10.59
N TYR A 31 -13.11 -28.96 -9.34
CA TYR A 31 -13.66 -28.04 -8.35
C TYR A 31 -12.77 -26.81 -8.16
N CYS A 32 -13.43 -25.70 -7.83
CA CYS A 32 -12.84 -24.37 -7.74
C CYS A 32 -13.31 -23.64 -6.48
N ARG A 33 -12.64 -22.54 -6.13
CA ARG A 33 -13.15 -21.54 -5.18
C ARG A 33 -13.93 -20.44 -5.92
N PRO A 34 -14.82 -19.68 -5.23
CA PRO A 34 -15.68 -18.66 -5.83
C PRO A 34 -14.95 -17.64 -6.69
N SER A 35 -13.78 -17.16 -6.26
CA SER A 35 -12.96 -16.17 -6.98
C SER A 35 -12.19 -16.72 -8.19
N CYS A 36 -12.40 -17.96 -8.58
CA CYS A 36 -11.63 -18.58 -9.67
C CYS A 36 -11.70 -17.75 -10.96
N PRO A 37 -10.55 -17.40 -11.59
CA PRO A 37 -10.51 -16.61 -12.83
C PRO A 37 -10.88 -17.43 -14.10
N ALA A 38 -11.26 -18.69 -13.95
CA ALA A 38 -11.73 -19.50 -15.08
C ALA A 38 -13.07 -18.98 -15.63
N VAL A 39 -13.44 -19.43 -16.84
CA VAL A 39 -14.74 -19.11 -17.42
C VAL A 39 -15.85 -19.58 -16.48
N THR A 40 -16.79 -18.72 -16.14
CA THR A 40 -17.91 -19.07 -15.28
C THR A 40 -18.75 -20.18 -15.95
N PRO A 41 -18.93 -21.34 -15.30
CA PRO A 41 -19.69 -22.44 -15.87
C PRO A 41 -21.18 -22.12 -15.89
N LYS A 42 -21.95 -22.76 -16.76
CA LYS A 42 -23.42 -22.66 -16.74
C LYS A 42 -23.94 -23.25 -15.42
N ARG A 43 -24.93 -22.59 -14.81
CA ARG A 43 -25.51 -22.97 -13.51
C ARG A 43 -25.85 -24.48 -13.41
N ARG A 44 -26.44 -25.05 -14.45
CA ARG A 44 -26.85 -26.46 -14.50
C ARG A 44 -25.69 -27.46 -14.39
N ASN A 45 -24.44 -27.01 -14.60
CA ASN A 45 -23.25 -27.84 -14.54
C ASN A 45 -22.45 -27.64 -13.24
N VAL A 46 -23.01 -26.89 -12.27
CA VAL A 46 -22.34 -26.54 -11.04
C VAL A 46 -22.94 -27.27 -9.85
N ARG A 47 -22.09 -27.92 -9.05
CA ARG A 47 -22.41 -28.44 -7.72
C ARG A 47 -21.61 -27.68 -6.67
N PHE A 48 -22.24 -27.44 -5.53
CA PHE A 48 -21.62 -26.74 -4.41
C PHE A 48 -21.23 -27.68 -3.30
N PHE A 49 -20.09 -27.39 -2.65
CA PHE A 49 -19.54 -28.13 -1.53
C PHE A 49 -19.13 -27.16 -0.42
N THR A 50 -19.28 -27.58 0.82
CA THR A 50 -18.86 -26.77 1.99
C THR A 50 -17.37 -26.85 2.24
N THR A 51 -16.69 -27.91 1.77
CA THR A 51 -15.25 -28.09 1.95
C THR A 51 -14.59 -28.62 0.68
N ALA A 52 -13.30 -28.35 0.51
CA ALA A 52 -12.47 -28.92 -0.56
C ALA A 52 -12.45 -30.47 -0.48
N ALA A 53 -12.39 -31.02 0.75
CA ALA A 53 -12.39 -32.45 0.97
C ALA A 53 -13.69 -33.13 0.50
N ALA A 54 -14.85 -32.48 0.69
CA ALA A 54 -16.13 -33.00 0.19
C ALA A 54 -16.19 -33.04 -1.34
N ALA A 55 -15.63 -32.02 -2.02
CA ALA A 55 -15.53 -32.00 -3.47
C ALA A 55 -14.57 -33.11 -3.98
N GLN A 56 -13.42 -33.31 -3.33
CA GLN A 56 -12.47 -34.37 -3.66
C GLN A 56 -13.06 -35.76 -3.43
N GLY A 57 -13.73 -35.96 -2.29
CA GLY A 57 -14.42 -37.22 -1.97
C GLY A 57 -15.55 -37.55 -2.95
N SER A 58 -16.09 -36.57 -3.65
CA SER A 58 -17.07 -36.71 -4.73
C SER A 58 -16.44 -36.92 -6.11
N GLY A 59 -15.12 -37.09 -6.19
CA GLY A 59 -14.41 -37.42 -7.44
C GLY A 59 -13.94 -36.22 -8.26
N PHE A 60 -14.09 -35.00 -7.76
CA PHE A 60 -13.60 -33.81 -8.46
C PHE A 60 -12.12 -33.55 -8.13
N ARG A 61 -11.35 -33.15 -9.14
CA ARG A 61 -9.95 -32.73 -8.95
C ARG A 61 -9.83 -31.22 -8.74
N ALA A 62 -8.81 -30.82 -7.99
CA ALA A 62 -8.53 -29.40 -7.73
C ALA A 62 -8.19 -28.63 -9.02
N CYS A 63 -8.72 -27.42 -9.13
CA CYS A 63 -8.37 -26.49 -10.19
C CYS A 63 -6.92 -26.02 -10.05
N ARG A 64 -6.11 -26.23 -11.10
CA ARG A 64 -4.70 -25.80 -11.12
C ARG A 64 -4.51 -24.27 -11.12
N ARG A 65 -5.55 -23.50 -11.45
CA ARG A 65 -5.49 -22.02 -11.48
C ARG A 65 -5.73 -21.42 -10.11
N CYS A 66 -6.81 -21.81 -9.43
CA CYS A 66 -7.17 -21.21 -8.15
C CYS A 66 -6.72 -22.03 -6.93
N ARG A 67 -6.13 -23.24 -7.11
CA ARG A 67 -5.62 -24.08 -6.03
C ARG A 67 -6.59 -24.18 -4.83
N PRO A 68 -7.80 -24.70 -5.04
CA PRO A 68 -8.79 -24.76 -3.98
C PRO A 68 -8.47 -25.83 -2.93
N ASP A 69 -7.47 -26.65 -3.18
CA ASP A 69 -6.88 -27.65 -2.29
C ASP A 69 -5.92 -27.06 -1.25
N ALA A 70 -5.42 -25.86 -1.46
CA ALA A 70 -4.58 -25.17 -0.49
C ALA A 70 -5.40 -24.71 0.71
N SER A 71 -4.80 -24.71 1.89
CA SER A 71 -5.47 -24.22 3.11
C SER A 71 -5.71 -22.72 3.04
N PRO A 72 -6.90 -22.22 3.38
CA PRO A 72 -7.15 -20.77 3.45
C PRO A 72 -6.12 -20.08 4.35
N GLY A 73 -5.43 -19.06 3.80
CA GLY A 73 -4.37 -18.33 4.49
C GLY A 73 -2.98 -18.94 4.43
N SER A 74 -2.79 -20.10 3.76
CA SER A 74 -1.44 -20.64 3.48
C SER A 74 -0.75 -19.82 2.38
N ALA A 75 0.60 -19.86 2.36
CA ALA A 75 1.39 -19.23 1.29
C ALA A 75 0.97 -19.74 -0.10
N GLU A 76 0.64 -21.03 -0.24
CA GLU A 76 0.16 -21.63 -1.49
C GLU A 76 -1.22 -21.13 -1.93
N TRP A 77 -2.09 -20.77 -0.98
CA TRP A 77 -3.41 -20.20 -1.25
C TRP A 77 -3.32 -18.84 -1.93
N ASN A 78 -2.32 -18.04 -1.53
CA ASN A 78 -2.18 -16.65 -1.95
C ASN A 78 -1.01 -16.38 -2.92
N VAL A 79 -0.16 -17.36 -3.26
CA VAL A 79 1.08 -17.17 -4.05
C VAL A 79 0.84 -16.37 -5.33
N ARG A 80 -0.24 -16.64 -6.06
CA ARG A 80 -0.54 -15.88 -7.30
C ARG A 80 -1.07 -14.50 -7.03
N ALA A 81 -1.99 -14.36 -6.08
CA ALA A 81 -2.51 -13.07 -5.68
C ALA A 81 -1.41 -12.21 -5.06
N ASP A 82 -0.47 -12.82 -4.32
CA ASP A 82 0.68 -12.13 -3.76
C ASP A 82 1.64 -11.63 -4.83
N VAL A 83 2.07 -12.47 -5.78
CA VAL A 83 2.96 -12.04 -6.88
C VAL A 83 2.34 -10.93 -7.71
N VAL A 84 1.04 -11.00 -8.01
CA VAL A 84 0.33 -9.94 -8.72
C VAL A 84 0.27 -8.66 -7.88
N GLY A 85 -0.03 -8.77 -6.59
CA GLY A 85 -0.02 -7.64 -5.66
C GLY A 85 1.36 -6.99 -5.53
N ARG A 86 2.41 -7.80 -5.39
CA ARG A 86 3.82 -7.34 -5.36
C ARG A 86 4.20 -6.64 -6.66
N ALA A 87 3.86 -7.24 -7.81
CA ALA A 87 4.10 -6.62 -9.12
C ALA A 87 3.38 -5.28 -9.27
N MET A 88 2.11 -5.19 -8.85
CA MET A 88 1.35 -3.94 -8.93
C MET A 88 1.92 -2.84 -8.03
N ARG A 89 2.41 -3.20 -6.83
CA ARG A 89 3.10 -2.23 -5.95
C ARG A 89 4.39 -1.70 -6.60
N LEU A 90 5.20 -2.56 -7.22
CA LEU A 90 6.40 -2.17 -7.94
C LEU A 90 6.11 -1.34 -9.21
N ILE A 91 5.06 -1.71 -9.97
CA ILE A 91 4.61 -0.94 -11.12
C ILE A 91 4.13 0.45 -10.68
N GLY A 92 3.34 0.52 -9.60
CA GLY A 92 2.89 1.77 -9.01
C GLY A 92 4.05 2.65 -8.52
N ASP A 93 5.12 2.04 -8.04
CA ASP A 93 6.37 2.72 -7.63
C ASP A 93 7.30 3.09 -8.83
N GLY A 94 6.87 2.83 -10.06
CA GLY A 94 7.57 3.21 -11.29
C GLY A 94 8.75 2.30 -11.67
N VAL A 95 8.86 1.10 -11.12
CA VAL A 95 9.97 0.17 -11.42
C VAL A 95 10.02 -0.18 -12.90
N VAL A 96 8.86 -0.42 -13.55
CA VAL A 96 8.83 -0.73 -14.98
C VAL A 96 9.33 0.45 -15.84
N ASP A 97 9.09 1.67 -15.39
CA ASP A 97 9.52 2.87 -16.11
C ASP A 97 11.04 3.11 -15.96
N ARG A 98 11.64 2.74 -14.83
CA ARG A 98 13.08 2.90 -14.56
C ARG A 98 13.93 1.72 -15.03
N GLU A 99 13.44 0.50 -14.80
CA GLU A 99 14.23 -0.73 -14.92
C GLU A 99 13.66 -1.71 -15.95
N GLY A 100 12.52 -1.36 -16.59
CA GLY A 100 11.84 -2.22 -17.54
C GLY A 100 11.21 -3.46 -16.89
N VAL A 101 10.72 -4.37 -17.74
CA VAL A 101 10.14 -5.64 -17.30
C VAL A 101 11.19 -6.56 -16.69
N ALA A 102 12.44 -6.47 -17.12
CA ALA A 102 13.54 -7.25 -16.57
C ALA A 102 13.81 -6.89 -15.10
N GLY A 103 13.84 -5.58 -14.76
CA GLY A 103 14.00 -5.13 -13.39
C GLY A 103 12.82 -5.53 -12.50
N LEU A 104 11.58 -5.41 -13.01
CA LEU A 104 10.41 -5.90 -12.28
C LEU A 104 10.52 -7.41 -11.98
N ALA A 105 10.92 -8.21 -12.96
CA ALA A 105 11.05 -9.65 -12.82
C ALA A 105 12.15 -10.04 -11.84
N ALA A 106 13.31 -9.37 -11.90
CA ALA A 106 14.42 -9.58 -10.97
C ALA A 106 14.02 -9.27 -9.52
N ARG A 107 13.29 -8.16 -9.29
CA ARG A 107 12.80 -7.78 -7.96
C ARG A 107 11.79 -8.76 -7.39
N LEU A 108 10.99 -9.39 -8.24
CA LEU A 108 10.01 -10.39 -7.85
C LEU A 108 10.60 -11.78 -7.64
N GLY A 109 11.81 -12.05 -8.13
CA GLY A 109 12.42 -13.39 -8.13
C GLY A 109 11.85 -14.34 -9.20
N TYR A 110 11.34 -13.80 -10.32
CA TYR A 110 10.72 -14.58 -11.41
C TYR A 110 11.34 -14.21 -12.76
N SER A 111 11.11 -15.07 -13.78
CA SER A 111 11.44 -14.70 -15.15
C SER A 111 10.42 -13.67 -15.71
N ALA A 112 10.86 -12.80 -16.63
CA ALA A 112 10.00 -11.84 -17.29
C ALA A 112 8.77 -12.50 -17.96
N ARG A 113 8.95 -13.69 -18.54
CA ARG A 113 7.87 -14.48 -19.14
C ARG A 113 6.83 -14.95 -18.11
N GLN A 114 7.27 -15.35 -16.92
CA GLN A 114 6.37 -15.75 -15.84
C GLN A 114 5.57 -14.56 -15.32
N VAL A 115 6.22 -13.41 -15.09
CA VAL A 115 5.55 -12.17 -14.66
C VAL A 115 4.53 -11.74 -15.71
N GLN A 116 4.91 -11.69 -16.99
CA GLN A 116 3.99 -11.37 -18.09
C GLN A 116 2.77 -12.30 -18.09
N ARG A 117 2.98 -13.61 -17.99
CA ARG A 117 1.90 -14.61 -18.01
C ARG A 117 0.97 -14.46 -16.80
N GLN A 118 1.51 -14.26 -15.59
CA GLN A 118 0.72 -14.15 -14.37
C GLN A 118 -0.12 -12.88 -14.37
N LEU A 119 0.46 -11.72 -14.71
CA LEU A 119 -0.27 -10.46 -14.80
C LEU A 119 -1.35 -10.51 -15.88
N THR A 120 -1.04 -11.08 -17.05
CA THR A 120 -2.04 -11.22 -18.12
C THR A 120 -3.18 -12.16 -17.73
N ALA A 121 -2.87 -13.25 -17.01
CA ALA A 121 -3.89 -14.21 -16.57
C ALA A 121 -4.84 -13.65 -15.50
N GLU A 122 -4.33 -12.83 -14.58
CA GLU A 122 -5.09 -12.30 -13.46
C GLU A 122 -5.72 -10.93 -13.76
N LEU A 123 -5.00 -10.05 -14.46
CA LEU A 123 -5.42 -8.67 -14.71
C LEU A 123 -5.78 -8.38 -16.18
N GLY A 124 -5.64 -9.35 -17.06
CA GLY A 124 -5.91 -9.17 -18.49
C GLY A 124 -4.85 -8.34 -19.24
N ALA A 125 -3.77 -7.91 -18.58
CA ALA A 125 -2.75 -7.04 -19.17
C ALA A 125 -1.35 -7.35 -18.65
N GLY A 126 -0.34 -7.17 -19.49
CA GLY A 126 1.06 -7.35 -19.09
C GLY A 126 1.66 -6.11 -18.42
N PRO A 127 2.91 -6.24 -17.87
CA PRO A 127 3.54 -5.17 -17.08
C PRO A 127 3.62 -3.83 -17.78
N VAL A 128 3.98 -3.80 -19.07
CA VAL A 128 4.10 -2.55 -19.84
C VAL A 128 2.75 -1.85 -20.00
N ALA A 129 1.68 -2.62 -20.25
CA ALA A 129 0.33 -2.05 -20.40
C ALA A 129 -0.17 -1.50 -19.06
N LEU A 130 0.11 -2.20 -17.95
CA LEU A 130 -0.24 -1.75 -16.59
C LEU A 130 0.53 -0.48 -16.20
N ALA A 131 1.84 -0.42 -16.47
CA ALA A 131 2.65 0.79 -16.26
C ALA A 131 2.14 1.97 -17.12
N ARG A 132 1.77 1.72 -18.39
CA ARG A 132 1.17 2.73 -19.26
C ARG A 132 -0.17 3.26 -18.69
N ALA A 133 -1.02 2.38 -18.17
CA ALA A 133 -2.28 2.77 -17.53
C ALA A 133 -2.02 3.61 -16.27
N GLN A 134 -1.02 3.25 -15.46
CA GLN A 134 -0.61 4.02 -14.28
C GLN A 134 -0.13 5.42 -14.65
N ARG A 135 0.73 5.55 -15.68
CA ARG A 135 1.16 6.87 -16.19
C ARG A 135 -0.02 7.72 -16.67
N ALA A 136 -0.95 7.11 -17.41
CA ALA A 136 -2.15 7.82 -17.86
C ALA A 136 -3.02 8.29 -16.70
N HIS A 137 -3.14 7.47 -15.64
CA HIS A 137 -3.87 7.85 -14.42
C HIS A 137 -3.20 9.03 -13.70
N THR A 138 -1.88 8.97 -13.49
CA THR A 138 -1.10 10.08 -12.91
C THR A 138 -1.27 11.36 -13.70
N ALA A 139 -1.15 11.27 -15.03
CA ALA A 139 -1.36 12.40 -15.95
C ALA A 139 -2.76 13.03 -15.81
N ARG A 140 -3.81 12.18 -15.73
CA ARG A 140 -5.19 12.66 -15.54
C ARG A 140 -5.34 13.40 -14.20
N VAL A 141 -4.76 12.87 -13.13
CA VAL A 141 -4.78 13.54 -11.83
C VAL A 141 -4.14 14.92 -11.94
N LEU A 142 -2.92 15.02 -12.48
CA LEU A 142 -2.22 16.29 -12.65
C LEU A 142 -2.96 17.29 -13.55
N LEU A 143 -3.51 16.83 -14.67
CA LEU A 143 -4.30 17.68 -15.57
C LEU A 143 -5.50 18.31 -14.84
N ARG A 144 -6.10 17.59 -13.90
CA ARG A 144 -7.31 18.03 -13.19
C ARG A 144 -7.04 18.84 -11.93
N THR A 145 -5.87 18.64 -11.30
CA THR A 145 -5.58 19.21 -9.98
C THR A 145 -4.51 20.31 -10.01
N THR A 146 -3.76 20.44 -11.12
CA THR A 146 -2.65 21.40 -11.21
C THR A 146 -2.79 22.38 -12.39
N GLY A 147 -2.11 23.51 -12.27
CA GLY A 147 -1.91 24.47 -13.36
C GLY A 147 -0.67 24.20 -14.22
N LEU A 148 0.07 23.11 -13.99
CA LEU A 148 1.31 22.81 -14.71
C LEU A 148 1.11 22.77 -16.22
N PRO A 149 2.08 23.21 -17.03
CA PRO A 149 2.07 23.05 -18.48
C PRO A 149 1.86 21.60 -18.88
N VAL A 150 1.12 21.36 -19.98
CA VAL A 150 0.82 20.00 -20.46
C VAL A 150 2.10 19.21 -20.75
N THR A 151 3.14 19.89 -21.23
CA THR A 151 4.47 19.32 -21.51
C THR A 151 5.16 18.84 -20.22
N GLU A 152 5.09 19.61 -19.15
CA GLU A 152 5.64 19.25 -17.84
C GLU A 152 4.88 18.06 -17.25
N ILE A 153 3.54 18.04 -17.37
CA ILE A 153 2.72 16.90 -16.93
C ILE A 153 3.10 15.63 -17.68
N ALA A 154 3.40 15.70 -18.97
CA ALA A 154 3.83 14.54 -19.73
C ALA A 154 5.08 13.89 -19.11
N PHE A 155 6.10 14.66 -18.82
CA PHE A 155 7.35 14.16 -18.22
C PHE A 155 7.16 13.76 -16.74
N ALA A 156 6.46 14.57 -15.96
CA ALA A 156 6.14 14.28 -14.56
C ALA A 156 5.32 13.00 -14.37
N SER A 157 4.56 12.62 -15.41
CA SER A 157 3.79 11.36 -15.41
C SER A 157 4.59 10.16 -15.93
N GLY A 158 5.89 10.32 -16.25
CA GLY A 158 6.78 9.24 -16.68
C GLY A 158 6.70 8.92 -18.17
N PHE A 159 6.19 9.82 -19.03
CA PHE A 159 6.25 9.63 -20.49
C PHE A 159 7.58 10.11 -21.03
N ALA A 160 8.15 9.35 -21.97
CA ALA A 160 9.40 9.71 -22.63
C ALA A 160 9.25 10.85 -23.66
N SER A 161 8.02 11.12 -24.13
CA SER A 161 7.74 12.21 -25.06
C SER A 161 6.30 12.71 -24.96
N VAL A 162 6.10 13.99 -25.33
CA VAL A 162 4.76 14.61 -25.41
C VAL A 162 3.88 13.92 -26.45
N ARG A 163 4.45 13.39 -27.52
CA ARG A 163 3.71 12.61 -28.52
C ARG A 163 3.13 11.34 -27.90
N GLN A 164 3.96 10.53 -27.27
CA GLN A 164 3.52 9.30 -26.59
C GLN A 164 2.45 9.59 -25.51
N PHE A 165 2.63 10.67 -24.77
CA PHE A 165 1.65 11.15 -23.80
C PHE A 165 0.30 11.44 -24.46
N ASN A 166 0.27 12.30 -25.51
CA ASN A 166 -0.96 12.66 -26.21
C ASN A 166 -1.68 11.43 -26.77
N ASP A 167 -0.94 10.52 -27.42
CA ASP A 167 -1.49 9.30 -28.00
C ASP A 167 -2.07 8.39 -26.92
N THR A 168 -1.38 8.26 -25.78
CA THR A 168 -1.85 7.44 -24.66
C THR A 168 -3.09 8.04 -24.01
N ILE A 169 -3.11 9.36 -23.75
CA ILE A 169 -4.26 10.02 -23.14
C ILE A 169 -5.50 9.89 -24.05
N ARG A 170 -5.35 10.08 -25.35
CA ARG A 170 -6.45 9.88 -26.30
C ARG A 170 -6.94 8.43 -26.33
N ALA A 171 -6.03 7.46 -26.31
CA ALA A 171 -6.37 6.04 -26.35
C ALA A 171 -7.10 5.59 -25.07
N VAL A 172 -6.72 6.11 -23.89
CA VAL A 172 -7.28 5.69 -22.60
C VAL A 172 -8.57 6.44 -22.26
N TYR A 173 -8.66 7.73 -22.55
CA TYR A 173 -9.77 8.59 -22.11
C TYR A 173 -10.65 9.13 -23.25
N ALA A 174 -10.39 8.78 -24.50
CA ALA A 174 -11.08 9.30 -25.68
C ALA A 174 -11.14 10.85 -25.72
N ALA A 175 -10.16 11.52 -25.11
CA ALA A 175 -10.10 12.97 -24.96
C ALA A 175 -8.66 13.47 -25.06
N THR A 176 -8.47 14.71 -25.47
CA THR A 176 -7.15 15.35 -25.43
C THR A 176 -6.81 15.79 -24.01
N PRO A 177 -5.52 15.98 -23.68
CA PRO A 177 -5.11 16.54 -22.38
C PRO A 177 -5.81 17.88 -22.06
N THR A 178 -5.96 18.75 -23.06
CA THR A 178 -6.64 20.04 -22.89
C THR A 178 -8.13 19.87 -22.58
N GLN A 179 -8.82 18.92 -23.22
CA GLN A 179 -10.21 18.59 -22.91
C GLN A 179 -10.36 18.02 -21.51
N LEU A 180 -9.46 17.11 -21.08
CA LEU A 180 -9.47 16.58 -19.71
C LEU A 180 -9.26 17.67 -18.67
N ARG A 181 -8.39 18.65 -18.95
CA ARG A 181 -8.18 19.81 -18.09
C ARG A 181 -9.42 20.71 -18.03
N ALA A 182 -10.05 20.97 -19.17
CA ALA A 182 -11.25 21.80 -19.25
C ALA A 182 -12.47 21.18 -18.55
N ALA A 183 -12.58 19.85 -18.59
CA ALA A 183 -13.65 19.10 -17.95
C ALA A 183 -13.47 18.99 -16.41
N ALA A 184 -12.35 19.44 -15.84
CA ALA A 184 -12.16 19.50 -14.41
C ALA A 184 -13.08 20.56 -13.78
N PRO A 185 -13.74 20.30 -12.64
CA PRO A 185 -14.50 21.31 -11.92
C PRO A 185 -13.61 22.54 -11.71
N ARG A 186 -14.16 23.73 -11.97
CA ARG A 186 -13.49 25.00 -11.61
C ARG A 186 -13.45 25.10 -10.09
N GLN A 187 -12.52 24.41 -9.47
CA GLN A 187 -12.18 24.64 -8.08
C GLN A 187 -11.15 25.78 -8.03
N ASP A 188 -11.29 26.64 -7.05
CA ASP A 188 -10.41 27.81 -6.86
C ASP A 188 -8.95 27.43 -7.06
N ARG A 189 -8.45 27.68 -8.25
CA ARG A 189 -7.03 27.60 -8.60
C ARG A 189 -6.21 28.69 -7.92
N THR A 190 -6.90 29.61 -7.25
CA THR A 190 -6.34 30.78 -6.58
C THR A 190 -5.93 30.53 -5.14
N ALA A 191 -6.32 29.41 -4.51
CA ALA A 191 -6.12 29.19 -3.08
C ALA A 191 -4.75 28.63 -2.68
N VAL A 192 -3.81 28.45 -3.62
CA VAL A 192 -2.51 27.90 -3.26
C VAL A 192 -1.38 28.78 -3.74
N SER A 193 -1.21 29.89 -3.08
CA SER A 193 -0.04 30.75 -3.10
C SER A 193 1.14 30.07 -2.37
N GLY A 194 1.76 29.05 -2.99
CA GLY A 194 2.95 28.39 -2.47
C GLY A 194 3.63 27.57 -3.55
N ALA A 195 4.96 27.62 -3.61
CA ALA A 195 5.71 26.74 -4.50
C ALA A 195 5.39 25.26 -4.21
N GLY A 196 5.34 24.39 -5.24
CA GLY A 196 5.07 22.96 -5.11
C GLY A 196 3.80 22.49 -5.84
N ILE A 197 3.70 21.18 -6.04
CA ILE A 197 2.62 20.49 -6.76
C ILE A 197 1.49 20.17 -5.79
N PRO A 198 0.32 20.83 -5.87
CA PRO A 198 -0.83 20.48 -5.04
C PRO A 198 -1.49 19.22 -5.54
N LEU A 199 -1.84 18.30 -4.63
CA LEU A 199 -2.47 17.03 -4.94
C LEU A 199 -3.61 16.72 -3.96
N ARG A 200 -4.56 15.93 -4.42
CA ARG A 200 -5.57 15.28 -3.60
C ARG A 200 -5.35 13.79 -3.58
N LEU A 201 -5.02 13.27 -2.43
CA LEU A 201 -4.78 11.85 -2.21
C LEU A 201 -6.11 11.18 -1.84
N ALA A 202 -6.77 10.56 -2.80
CA ALA A 202 -8.05 9.90 -2.58
C ALA A 202 -7.89 8.63 -1.72
N HIS A 203 -8.89 8.37 -0.87
CA HIS A 203 -9.02 7.14 -0.07
C HIS A 203 -10.45 6.58 -0.18
N ARG A 204 -10.63 5.30 0.16
CA ARG A 204 -11.94 4.66 0.27
C ARG A 204 -12.55 4.87 1.65
N GLY A 205 -13.87 4.93 1.67
CA GLY A 205 -14.69 4.88 2.89
C GLY A 205 -14.32 5.92 3.95
N PRO A 206 -14.71 5.68 5.19
CA PRO A 206 -14.33 6.55 6.30
C PRO A 206 -12.81 6.52 6.51
N TYR A 207 -12.27 7.65 6.94
CA TYR A 207 -10.85 7.82 7.24
C TYR A 207 -10.71 8.61 8.54
N ARG A 208 -10.18 7.95 9.57
CA ARG A 208 -9.87 8.59 10.86
C ARG A 208 -8.47 9.18 10.80
N ALA A 209 -8.38 10.46 10.43
CA ALA A 209 -7.10 11.15 10.30
C ALA A 209 -6.41 11.36 11.67
N GLY A 210 -7.16 11.72 12.71
CA GLY A 210 -6.60 12.02 14.03
C GLY A 210 -5.59 10.99 14.53
N PRO A 211 -5.94 9.71 14.73
CA PRO A 211 -5.01 8.69 15.20
C PRO A 211 -3.78 8.47 14.29
N VAL A 212 -3.91 8.71 12.99
CA VAL A 212 -2.78 8.65 12.05
C VAL A 212 -1.82 9.80 12.32
N PHE A 213 -2.33 11.02 12.44
CA PHE A 213 -1.51 12.20 12.72
C PHE A 213 -0.93 12.19 14.13
N ASP A 214 -1.65 11.66 15.14
CA ASP A 214 -1.12 11.43 16.50
C ASP A 214 0.11 10.51 16.47
N LEU A 215 0.04 9.44 15.68
CA LEU A 215 1.17 8.52 15.51
C LEU A 215 2.35 9.21 14.80
N LEU A 216 2.09 9.92 13.70
CA LEU A 216 3.13 10.63 12.94
C LEU A 216 3.82 11.70 13.80
N GLU A 217 3.06 12.46 14.61
CA GLU A 217 3.59 13.47 15.53
C GLU A 217 4.47 12.86 16.62
N ARG A 218 4.00 11.78 17.25
CA ARG A 218 4.74 11.08 18.29
C ARG A 218 6.05 10.48 17.77
N GLU A 219 6.05 9.98 16.54
CA GLU A 219 7.22 9.32 15.93
C GLU A 219 8.11 10.28 15.12
N ALA A 220 7.71 11.54 14.91
CA ALA A 220 8.43 12.48 14.06
C ALA A 220 9.89 12.64 14.49
N VAL A 221 10.81 12.48 13.54
CA VAL A 221 12.25 12.66 13.74
C VAL A 221 12.65 14.09 13.32
N PRO A 222 13.13 14.93 14.26
CA PRO A 222 13.55 16.31 13.95
C PRO A 222 14.55 16.39 12.81
N GLY A 223 14.37 17.36 11.94
CA GLY A 223 15.18 17.55 10.72
C GLY A 223 14.69 16.78 9.50
N VAL A 224 13.98 15.68 9.69
CA VAL A 224 13.40 14.83 8.62
C VAL A 224 11.89 14.95 8.58
N GLU A 225 11.25 15.07 9.75
CA GLU A 225 9.79 15.14 9.89
C GLU A 225 9.40 16.23 10.88
N GLU A 226 8.26 16.87 10.63
CA GLU A 226 7.61 17.81 11.56
C GLU A 226 6.10 17.76 11.43
N VAL A 227 5.40 18.02 12.52
CA VAL A 227 3.97 18.22 12.58
C VAL A 227 3.70 19.60 13.18
N SER A 228 2.81 20.36 12.59
CA SER A 228 2.45 21.70 13.03
C SER A 228 0.94 21.92 12.95
N GLY A 229 0.40 22.80 13.77
CA GLY A 229 -1.04 23.09 13.85
C GLY A 229 -1.75 22.32 14.97
N PRO A 230 -3.00 22.71 15.30
CA PRO A 230 -3.79 22.06 16.31
C PRO A 230 -4.37 20.73 15.83
N PRO A 231 -4.74 19.80 16.74
CA PRO A 231 -5.48 18.57 16.38
C PRO A 231 -6.70 18.87 15.53
N GLY A 232 -6.90 18.08 14.46
CA GLY A 232 -7.96 18.29 13.47
C GLY A 232 -7.63 19.27 12.34
N GLY A 233 -6.48 19.95 12.42
CA GLY A 233 -5.98 20.88 11.41
C GLY A 233 -4.45 20.87 11.31
N ARG A 234 -3.83 19.73 11.68
CA ARG A 234 -2.37 19.60 11.61
C ARG A 234 -1.89 19.48 10.17
N THR A 235 -0.66 19.91 9.96
CA THR A 235 0.11 19.65 8.74
C THR A 235 1.31 18.80 9.11
N TYR A 236 1.38 17.58 8.56
CA TYR A 236 2.55 16.73 8.62
C TYR A 236 3.45 17.03 7.43
N ARG A 237 4.72 17.25 7.66
CA ARG A 237 5.74 17.46 6.61
C ARG A 237 6.90 16.50 6.80
N ARG A 238 7.50 16.07 5.68
CA ARG A 238 8.72 15.28 5.71
C ARG A 238 9.57 15.43 4.46
N THR A 239 10.85 15.11 4.60
CA THR A 239 11.78 14.92 3.48
C THR A 239 11.62 13.52 2.90
N LEU A 240 11.90 13.39 1.61
CA LEU A 240 11.93 12.11 0.88
C LEU A 240 13.22 11.99 0.08
N ARG A 241 13.89 10.86 0.19
CA ARG A 241 14.88 10.39 -0.76
C ARG A 241 14.14 9.67 -1.89
N LEU A 242 14.36 10.05 -3.12
CA LEU A 242 13.62 9.55 -4.28
C LEU A 242 14.60 9.05 -5.35
N PRO A 243 14.16 8.23 -6.32
CA PRO A 243 15.04 7.62 -7.33
C PRO A 243 15.85 8.59 -8.18
N TYR A 244 15.32 9.78 -8.48
CA TYR A 244 15.99 10.79 -9.32
C TYR A 244 16.44 12.01 -8.52
N GLY A 245 16.02 12.13 -7.27
CA GLY A 245 16.37 13.29 -6.48
C GLY A 245 15.81 13.27 -5.07
N THR A 246 15.38 14.41 -4.61
CA THR A 246 14.82 14.60 -3.26
C THR A 246 13.47 15.29 -3.34
N GLY A 247 12.71 15.20 -2.26
CA GLY A 247 11.44 15.91 -2.17
C GLY A 247 11.11 16.31 -0.74
N VAL A 248 10.24 17.29 -0.63
CA VAL A 248 9.54 17.62 0.60
C VAL A 248 8.05 17.49 0.34
N VAL A 249 7.37 16.78 1.23
CA VAL A 249 5.92 16.60 1.16
C VAL A 249 5.27 17.22 2.37
N ALA A 250 4.08 17.78 2.17
CA ALA A 250 3.18 18.26 3.22
C ALA A 250 1.82 17.60 3.02
N VAL A 251 1.19 17.13 4.09
CA VAL A 251 -0.17 16.56 4.08
C VAL A 251 -0.98 17.22 5.19
N GLU A 252 -2.18 17.66 4.85
CA GLU A 252 -3.08 18.33 5.79
C GLU A 252 -4.03 17.32 6.44
N GLU A 253 -4.11 17.37 7.77
CA GLU A 253 -5.14 16.67 8.51
C GLU A 253 -6.50 17.31 8.21
N ARG A 254 -7.45 16.49 7.81
CA ARG A 254 -8.84 16.95 7.70
C ARG A 254 -9.65 16.43 8.87
N PRO A 255 -10.51 17.28 9.46
CA PRO A 255 -11.43 16.85 10.51
C PRO A 255 -12.21 15.62 10.01
N GLY A 256 -12.22 14.58 10.81
CA GLY A 256 -13.07 13.40 10.55
C GLY A 256 -14.52 13.86 10.44
N LEU A 257 -15.27 13.34 9.49
CA LEU A 257 -16.68 13.65 9.34
C LEU A 257 -17.43 13.30 10.62
N THR A 258 -18.33 14.21 11.00
CA THR A 258 -19.20 14.09 12.18
C THR A 258 -19.90 12.73 12.26
N PRO A 259 -20.10 12.16 13.47
CA PRO A 259 -20.88 10.95 13.66
C PRO A 259 -22.34 11.21 13.24
N GLY A 260 -22.77 10.60 12.16
CA GLY A 260 -24.12 10.79 11.62
C GLY A 260 -24.33 10.13 10.27
N GLY A 261 -24.16 8.83 10.20
CA GLY A 261 -24.99 7.92 9.45
C GLY A 261 -25.00 7.89 7.93
N ALA A 262 -24.22 8.63 7.19
CA ALA A 262 -24.15 8.45 5.74
C ALA A 262 -22.92 7.59 5.36
N VAL A 263 -23.15 6.56 4.56
CA VAL A 263 -22.09 5.77 3.91
C VAL A 263 -21.32 6.73 3.00
N HIS A 264 -20.11 7.12 3.43
CA HIS A 264 -19.27 8.00 2.62
C HIS A 264 -18.54 7.16 1.56
N PRO A 265 -18.70 7.45 0.27
CA PRO A 265 -18.06 6.69 -0.81
C PRO A 265 -16.52 6.84 -0.82
N GLY A 266 -15.95 7.70 0.01
CA GLY A 266 -14.54 8.02 0.12
C GLY A 266 -14.32 9.53 0.24
N GLY A 267 -13.05 9.92 0.37
CA GLY A 267 -12.64 11.30 0.49
C GLY A 267 -11.24 11.49 -0.08
N TRP A 268 -10.59 12.56 0.35
CA TRP A 268 -9.20 12.85 -0.01
C TRP A 268 -8.51 13.63 1.13
N LEU A 269 -7.19 13.47 1.17
CA LEU A 269 -6.31 14.35 1.93
C LEU A 269 -5.66 15.34 0.96
N ASP A 270 -5.56 16.61 1.35
CA ASP A 270 -4.82 17.59 0.58
C ASP A 270 -3.33 17.42 0.89
N ALA A 271 -2.53 17.42 -0.18
CA ALA A 271 -1.09 17.26 -0.08
C ALA A 271 -0.39 18.26 -1.01
N ARG A 272 0.84 18.59 -0.68
CA ARG A 272 1.72 19.44 -1.49
C ARG A 272 3.09 18.79 -1.58
N LEU A 273 3.63 18.72 -2.79
CA LEU A 273 4.92 18.10 -3.06
C LEU A 273 5.88 19.12 -3.70
N HIS A 274 7.07 19.23 -3.12
CA HIS A 274 8.21 19.91 -3.70
C HIS A 274 9.22 18.84 -4.12
N LEU A 275 9.46 18.69 -5.39
CA LEU A 275 10.34 17.67 -5.95
C LEU A 275 11.47 18.34 -6.70
N THR A 276 12.71 17.86 -6.51
CA THR A 276 13.85 18.32 -7.31
C THR A 276 13.81 17.77 -8.72
N ASP A 277 13.17 16.59 -8.91
CA ASP A 277 12.94 16.01 -10.22
C ASP A 277 11.44 15.60 -10.35
N PRO A 278 10.71 16.14 -11.33
CA PRO A 278 9.28 15.81 -11.51
C PRO A 278 9.01 14.33 -11.84
N ARG A 279 9.98 13.57 -12.33
CA ARG A 279 9.85 12.12 -12.60
C ARG A 279 9.58 11.32 -11.33
N ASP A 280 9.93 11.86 -10.16
CA ASP A 280 9.73 11.24 -8.87
C ASP A 280 8.29 11.35 -8.33
N LEU A 281 7.41 12.08 -9.02
CA LEU A 281 6.07 12.35 -8.55
C LEU A 281 5.27 11.07 -8.27
N THR A 282 5.30 10.11 -9.18
CA THR A 282 4.56 8.85 -9.01
C THR A 282 5.06 8.09 -7.78
N THR A 283 6.37 7.96 -7.61
CA THR A 283 6.99 7.31 -6.46
C THR A 283 6.65 8.02 -5.15
N ALA A 284 6.76 9.36 -5.12
CA ALA A 284 6.41 10.16 -3.94
C ALA A 284 4.95 9.97 -3.53
N VAL A 285 4.02 10.00 -4.49
CA VAL A 285 2.59 9.74 -4.25
C VAL A 285 2.37 8.34 -3.68
N GLN A 286 3.00 7.30 -4.24
CA GLN A 286 2.85 5.92 -3.74
C GLN A 286 3.42 5.77 -2.32
N ARG A 287 4.53 6.42 -2.00
CA ARG A 287 5.09 6.44 -0.64
C ARG A 287 4.14 7.11 0.36
N LEU A 288 3.53 8.23 -0.01
CA LEU A 288 2.49 8.88 0.83
C LEU A 288 1.26 8.00 1.00
N ARG A 289 0.80 7.32 -0.05
CA ARG A 289 -0.33 6.40 0.03
C ARG A 289 -0.06 5.26 1.01
N ARG A 290 1.15 4.69 0.99
CA ARG A 290 1.57 3.66 1.96
C ARG A 290 1.70 4.22 3.37
N LEU A 291 2.35 5.36 3.54
CA LEU A 291 2.50 6.01 4.85
C LEU A 291 1.16 6.23 5.54
N LEU A 292 0.16 6.68 4.79
CA LEU A 292 -1.15 7.06 5.29
C LEU A 292 -2.21 5.96 5.15
N ASP A 293 -1.83 4.77 4.67
CA ASP A 293 -2.72 3.61 4.47
C ASP A 293 -3.98 3.95 3.65
N LEU A 294 -3.80 4.68 2.53
CA LEU A 294 -4.92 5.16 1.71
C LEU A 294 -5.55 4.11 0.80
N ASP A 295 -4.85 2.99 0.57
CA ASP A 295 -5.30 1.91 -0.32
C ASP A 295 -6.13 0.84 0.39
N ALA A 296 -6.20 0.88 1.73
CA ALA A 296 -7.00 -0.04 2.53
C ALA A 296 -8.50 0.11 2.23
N ASP A 297 -9.22 -1.02 2.30
CA ASP A 297 -10.68 -1.04 2.30
C ASP A 297 -11.19 -1.10 3.75
N PRO A 298 -11.59 0.05 4.34
CA PRO A 298 -12.01 0.08 5.73
C PRO A 298 -13.29 -0.72 6.00
N TYR A 299 -14.16 -0.86 4.98
CA TYR A 299 -15.40 -1.63 5.15
C TYR A 299 -15.11 -3.11 5.38
N ALA A 300 -14.19 -3.69 4.62
CA ALA A 300 -13.78 -5.09 4.80
C ALA A 300 -13.09 -5.32 6.16
N VAL A 301 -12.25 -4.36 6.58
CA VAL A 301 -11.59 -4.40 7.89
C VAL A 301 -12.59 -4.30 9.02
N ASP A 302 -13.45 -3.27 8.98
CA ASP A 302 -14.43 -2.98 10.04
C ASP A 302 -15.48 -4.09 10.16
N GLU A 303 -15.97 -4.64 9.03
CA GLU A 303 -16.90 -5.77 9.01
C GLU A 303 -16.29 -7.00 9.70
N ARG A 304 -15.06 -7.36 9.33
CA ARG A 304 -14.40 -8.55 9.87
C ARG A 304 -14.07 -8.43 11.36
N LEU A 305 -13.47 -7.31 11.76
CA LEU A 305 -13.09 -7.08 13.15
C LEU A 305 -14.29 -6.76 14.04
N GLY A 306 -15.30 -6.08 13.51
CA GLY A 306 -16.55 -5.78 14.21
C GLY A 306 -17.42 -7.02 14.50
N ALA A 307 -17.18 -8.12 13.78
CA ALA A 307 -17.82 -9.40 14.10
C ALA A 307 -17.26 -10.06 15.37
N HIS A 308 -16.10 -9.62 15.88
CA HIS A 308 -15.49 -10.20 17.09
C HIS A 308 -15.92 -9.42 18.34
N PRO A 309 -16.51 -10.09 19.37
CA PRO A 309 -17.11 -9.44 20.55
C PRO A 309 -16.17 -8.44 21.26
N ARG A 310 -14.86 -8.75 21.37
CA ARG A 310 -13.87 -7.88 21.99
C ARG A 310 -13.56 -6.63 21.18
N LEU A 311 -13.63 -6.70 19.85
CA LEU A 311 -13.28 -5.61 18.94
C LEU A 311 -14.49 -4.80 18.48
N ALA A 312 -15.70 -5.38 18.50
CA ALA A 312 -16.93 -4.72 18.05
C ALA A 312 -17.13 -3.30 18.62
N PRO A 313 -17.02 -3.08 19.96
CA PRO A 313 -17.19 -1.73 20.52
C PRO A 313 -16.08 -0.76 20.08
N LEU A 314 -14.86 -1.25 19.86
CA LEU A 314 -13.72 -0.44 19.44
C LEU A 314 -13.85 0.00 17.98
N VAL A 315 -14.27 -0.92 17.11
CA VAL A 315 -14.54 -0.65 15.69
C VAL A 315 -15.72 0.31 15.56
N ALA A 316 -16.80 0.08 16.30
CA ALA A 316 -17.97 0.97 16.29
C ALA A 316 -17.64 2.41 16.76
N ALA A 317 -16.74 2.55 17.73
CA ALA A 317 -16.29 3.85 18.21
C ALA A 317 -15.37 4.57 17.21
N ARG A 318 -14.60 3.82 16.41
CA ARG A 318 -13.60 4.36 15.46
C ARG A 318 -13.65 3.67 14.09
N PRO A 319 -14.77 3.80 13.35
CA PRO A 319 -14.86 3.21 12.01
C PRO A 319 -13.85 3.89 11.07
N GLY A 320 -13.21 3.09 10.22
CA GLY A 320 -12.22 3.57 9.29
C GLY A 320 -10.85 3.90 9.90
N LEU A 321 -10.52 3.31 11.04
CA LEU A 321 -9.17 3.37 11.60
C LEU A 321 -8.17 2.76 10.61
N ARG A 322 -7.00 3.39 10.49
CA ARG A 322 -5.95 2.97 9.54
C ARG A 322 -4.77 2.35 10.28
N ALA A 323 -4.00 1.54 9.53
CA ALA A 323 -2.72 0.99 9.97
C ALA A 323 -1.59 1.65 9.15
N PRO A 324 -1.08 2.82 9.57
CA PRO A 324 -0.09 3.57 8.81
C PRO A 324 1.15 2.75 8.52
N GLY A 325 1.63 2.81 7.29
CA GLY A 325 2.90 2.24 6.87
C GLY A 325 4.06 3.21 7.07
N THR A 326 4.97 3.25 6.10
CA THR A 326 6.09 4.18 6.08
C THR A 326 6.35 4.72 4.66
N ALA A 327 6.96 5.89 4.57
CA ALA A 327 7.40 6.46 3.30
C ALA A 327 8.71 5.85 2.82
N ASP A 328 9.58 5.44 3.75
CA ASP A 328 10.86 4.79 3.48
C ASP A 328 11.01 3.55 4.37
N PRO A 329 11.00 2.34 3.79
CA PRO A 329 11.08 1.10 4.55
C PRO A 329 12.42 0.90 5.28
N GLU A 330 13.53 1.30 4.66
CA GLU A 330 14.87 1.14 5.24
C GLU A 330 15.10 2.11 6.40
N GLU A 331 14.67 3.37 6.24
CA GLU A 331 14.62 4.34 7.33
C GLU A 331 13.84 3.78 8.51
N TYR A 332 12.63 3.24 8.24
CA TYR A 332 11.80 2.71 9.32
C TYR A 332 12.46 1.53 10.05
N ALA A 333 13.13 0.63 9.33
CA ALA A 333 13.82 -0.50 9.95
C ALA A 333 14.91 -0.03 10.94
N VAL A 334 15.69 0.98 10.58
CA VAL A 334 16.65 1.60 11.49
C VAL A 334 15.95 2.23 12.69
N ARG A 335 14.91 3.02 12.46
CA ARG A 335 14.15 3.70 13.52
C ARG A 335 13.48 2.73 14.50
N ALA A 336 12.96 1.62 14.01
CA ALA A 336 12.35 0.57 14.83
C ALA A 336 13.37 -0.09 15.79
N LEU A 337 14.62 -0.17 15.37
CA LEU A 337 15.71 -0.71 16.19
C LEU A 337 16.21 0.29 17.25
N VAL A 338 16.46 1.55 16.83
CA VAL A 338 17.17 2.51 17.70
C VAL A 338 16.25 3.44 18.48
N GLY A 339 15.00 3.59 18.06
CA GLY A 339 14.03 4.53 18.62
C GLY A 339 14.26 5.98 18.18
N ARG A 340 13.32 6.87 18.55
CA ARG A 340 13.24 8.26 18.07
C ARG A 340 14.43 9.12 18.44
N ALA A 341 14.90 9.04 19.67
CA ALA A 341 15.97 9.91 20.18
C ALA A 341 17.29 9.63 19.46
N GLU A 342 17.65 8.36 19.34
CA GLU A 342 18.86 7.95 18.62
C GLU A 342 18.73 8.19 17.12
N ALA A 343 17.55 7.96 16.53
CA ALA A 343 17.31 8.31 15.12
C ALA A 343 17.58 9.79 14.85
N ALA A 344 17.17 10.69 15.76
CA ALA A 344 17.47 12.12 15.65
C ALA A 344 18.98 12.44 15.77
N HIS A 345 19.71 11.66 16.56
CA HIS A 345 21.17 11.76 16.64
C HIS A 345 21.82 11.31 15.31
N LEU A 346 21.41 10.17 14.78
CA LEU A 346 21.90 9.65 13.49
C LEU A 346 21.66 10.63 12.35
N VAL A 347 20.49 11.29 12.31
CA VAL A 347 20.18 12.31 11.30
C VAL A 347 21.18 13.48 11.36
N ARG A 348 21.49 13.97 12.55
CA ARG A 348 22.46 15.07 12.70
C ARG A 348 23.89 14.66 12.35
N ALA A 349 24.27 13.40 12.66
CA ALA A 349 25.63 12.91 12.44
C ALA A 349 25.87 12.42 11.00
N HIS A 350 24.90 11.79 10.38
CA HIS A 350 25.06 11.06 9.11
C HIS A 350 24.01 11.44 8.04
N GLY A 351 23.00 12.26 8.38
CA GLY A 351 21.99 12.69 7.43
C GLY A 351 22.55 13.60 6.35
N LYS A 352 22.07 13.42 5.11
CA LYS A 352 22.40 14.33 4.02
C LYS A 352 21.60 15.62 4.18
N THR A 353 22.31 16.78 4.29
CA THR A 353 21.69 18.10 4.35
C THR A 353 20.91 18.41 3.06
N LEU A 354 19.75 19.03 3.18
CA LEU A 354 19.01 19.58 2.03
C LEU A 354 19.71 20.83 1.50
N ASP A 355 19.67 21.01 0.17
CA ASP A 355 20.23 22.21 -0.48
C ASP A 355 19.51 23.49 -0.01
N ALA A 356 18.20 23.39 0.28
CA ALA A 356 17.40 24.46 0.86
C ALA A 356 16.51 23.90 1.98
N PRO A 357 16.64 24.38 3.22
CA PRO A 357 15.75 24.01 4.32
C PRO A 357 14.29 24.39 4.06
N HIS A 358 13.36 23.55 4.50
CA HIS A 358 11.92 23.79 4.44
C HIS A 358 11.32 23.83 5.86
N GLY A 359 11.38 24.97 6.52
CA GLY A 359 11.01 25.08 7.94
C GLY A 359 11.96 24.29 8.83
N GLY A 360 11.45 23.37 9.64
CA GLY A 360 12.25 22.48 10.47
C GLY A 360 12.89 21.30 9.73
N LEU A 361 12.61 21.12 8.43
CA LEU A 361 13.16 20.05 7.61
C LEU A 361 14.52 20.48 7.02
N THR A 362 15.58 19.84 7.44
CA THR A 362 16.95 20.21 7.11
C THR A 362 17.79 19.07 6.52
N HIS A 363 17.35 17.83 6.73
CA HIS A 363 18.11 16.64 6.34
C HIS A 363 17.21 15.59 5.69
N LEU A 364 17.83 14.71 4.91
CA LEU A 364 17.33 13.38 4.62
C LEU A 364 17.80 12.43 5.72
N PHE A 365 17.01 11.39 6.00
CA PHE A 365 17.46 10.31 6.88
C PHE A 365 18.74 9.65 6.30
N PRO A 366 19.71 9.19 7.13
CA PRO A 366 20.92 8.52 6.63
C PRO A 366 20.59 7.32 5.73
N GLU A 367 21.40 7.13 4.70
CA GLU A 367 21.37 5.88 3.93
C GLU A 367 21.93 4.73 4.76
N PRO A 368 21.43 3.49 4.57
CA PRO A 368 22.00 2.34 5.27
C PRO A 368 23.52 2.22 5.14
N ALA A 369 24.09 2.49 3.97
CA ALA A 369 25.53 2.45 3.76
C ALA A 369 26.31 3.41 4.68
N ALA A 370 25.75 4.57 5.02
CA ALA A 370 26.37 5.54 5.93
C ALA A 370 26.37 5.09 7.40
N LEU A 371 25.58 4.07 7.73
CA LEU A 371 25.46 3.51 9.08
C LEU A 371 26.09 2.13 9.23
N ALA A 372 26.64 1.55 8.16
CA ALA A 372 27.20 0.19 8.17
C ALA A 372 28.36 0.01 9.18
N ASP A 373 29.15 1.06 9.39
CA ASP A 373 30.28 1.06 10.31
C ASP A 373 29.92 1.43 11.77
N SER A 374 28.63 1.64 12.08
CA SER A 374 28.18 2.01 13.44
C SER A 374 28.39 0.91 14.48
N GLY A 375 28.74 -0.30 14.07
CA GLY A 375 28.93 -1.45 14.96
C GLY A 375 27.61 -2.00 15.51
N GLY A 376 27.72 -3.04 16.33
CA GLY A 376 26.57 -3.66 17.00
C GLY A 376 25.46 -4.15 16.05
N THR A 377 24.22 -4.15 16.53
CA THR A 377 23.04 -4.57 15.75
C THR A 377 22.69 -3.54 14.67
N LEU A 378 22.91 -2.25 14.95
CA LEU A 378 22.67 -1.19 13.97
C LEU A 378 23.56 -1.36 12.74
N GLY A 379 24.87 -1.52 12.93
CA GLY A 379 25.81 -1.71 11.80
C GLY A 379 25.47 -2.95 10.98
N ARG A 380 25.14 -4.07 11.63
CA ARG A 380 24.71 -5.30 10.94
C ARG A 380 23.44 -5.11 10.10
N LEU A 381 22.41 -4.47 10.67
CA LEU A 381 21.19 -4.18 9.94
C LEU A 381 21.48 -3.25 8.76
N ALA A 382 22.23 -2.19 8.99
CA ALA A 382 22.58 -1.22 7.96
C ALA A 382 23.40 -1.83 6.82
N ALA A 383 24.41 -2.66 7.14
CA ALA A 383 25.19 -3.40 6.14
C ALA A 383 24.32 -4.34 5.31
N ALA A 384 23.43 -5.12 5.98
CA ALA A 384 22.53 -6.06 5.31
C ALA A 384 21.46 -5.37 4.42
N LEU A 385 21.05 -4.14 4.76
CA LEU A 385 20.20 -3.31 3.91
C LEU A 385 21.00 -2.76 2.71
N ALA A 386 22.23 -2.29 2.95
CA ALA A 386 23.08 -1.69 1.93
C ALA A 386 23.52 -2.69 0.86
N ASP A 387 23.84 -3.92 1.24
CA ASP A 387 24.29 -4.98 0.32
C ASP A 387 23.12 -5.79 -0.29
N GLY A 388 21.87 -5.53 0.16
CA GLY A 388 20.66 -6.18 -0.32
C GLY A 388 20.41 -7.59 0.24
N THR A 389 21.17 -8.06 1.22
CA THR A 389 20.90 -9.29 1.99
C THR A 389 19.53 -9.22 2.66
N VAL A 390 19.17 -8.05 3.20
CA VAL A 390 17.82 -7.73 3.66
C VAL A 390 17.20 -6.74 2.66
N ARG A 391 16.06 -7.12 2.12
CA ARG A 391 15.29 -6.27 1.18
C ARG A 391 13.94 -5.92 1.78
N LEU A 392 13.59 -4.63 1.71
CA LEU A 392 12.34 -4.09 2.23
C LEU A 392 11.52 -3.33 1.16
N ASP A 393 11.88 -3.50 -0.12
CA ASP A 393 11.15 -2.84 -1.21
C ASP A 393 9.69 -3.35 -1.30
N PRO A 394 8.77 -2.58 -1.92
CA PRO A 394 7.34 -2.93 -1.96
C PRO A 394 7.01 -4.27 -2.64
N GLY A 395 7.96 -4.83 -3.37
CA GLY A 395 7.81 -6.10 -4.09
C GLY A 395 8.41 -7.31 -3.38
N VAL A 396 9.04 -7.13 -2.22
CA VAL A 396 9.67 -8.23 -1.49
C VAL A 396 8.62 -9.23 -0.99
N ASP A 397 9.00 -10.50 -0.90
CA ASP A 397 8.23 -11.48 -0.15
C ASP A 397 8.37 -11.19 1.34
N ARG A 398 7.22 -11.06 2.04
CA ARG A 398 7.20 -10.65 3.45
C ARG A 398 7.79 -11.71 4.39
N ASP A 399 7.63 -12.98 4.04
CA ASP A 399 8.14 -14.09 4.84
C ASP A 399 9.64 -14.25 4.65
N ASP A 400 10.15 -14.11 3.41
CA ASP A 400 11.58 -14.09 3.12
C ASP A 400 12.27 -12.92 3.81
N ALA A 401 11.67 -11.72 3.74
CA ALA A 401 12.19 -10.53 4.42
C ALA A 401 12.22 -10.71 5.96
N GLN A 402 11.17 -11.30 6.52
CA GLN A 402 11.13 -11.61 7.95
C GLN A 402 12.22 -12.61 8.35
N GLN A 403 12.43 -13.65 7.57
CA GLN A 403 13.48 -14.64 7.84
C GLN A 403 14.87 -14.01 7.77
N ALA A 404 15.14 -13.18 6.76
CA ALA A 404 16.39 -12.46 6.63
C ALA A 404 16.65 -11.51 7.82
N LEU A 405 15.63 -10.79 8.28
CA LEU A 405 15.72 -9.93 9.46
C LEU A 405 16.00 -10.74 10.75
N LEU A 406 15.28 -11.87 10.96
CA LEU A 406 15.45 -12.73 12.13
C LEU A 406 16.83 -13.43 12.15
N ALA A 407 17.48 -13.60 11.01
CA ALA A 407 18.83 -14.14 10.92
C ALA A 407 19.93 -13.15 11.40
N LEU A 408 19.59 -11.85 11.54
CA LEU A 408 20.53 -10.85 12.01
C LEU A 408 20.72 -10.93 13.54
N PRO A 409 21.93 -11.18 14.04
CA PRO A 409 22.18 -11.26 15.49
C PRO A 409 21.81 -9.96 16.21
N GLY A 410 21.02 -10.09 17.29
CA GLY A 410 20.60 -8.97 18.12
C GLY A 410 19.32 -8.25 17.67
N LEU A 411 18.71 -8.66 16.56
CA LEU A 411 17.41 -8.16 16.15
C LEU A 411 16.30 -9.05 16.75
N ASP A 412 15.49 -8.48 17.64
CA ASP A 412 14.44 -9.23 18.32
C ASP A 412 13.15 -9.35 17.50
N GLY A 413 12.35 -10.38 17.82
CA GLY A 413 11.14 -10.68 17.08
C GLY A 413 10.05 -9.59 17.15
N ARG A 414 10.04 -8.71 18.17
CA ARG A 414 9.08 -7.60 18.25
C ARG A 414 9.48 -6.49 17.29
N THR A 415 10.77 -6.16 17.22
CA THR A 415 11.32 -5.21 16.24
C THR A 415 11.05 -5.71 14.81
N VAL A 416 11.29 -7.00 14.54
CA VAL A 416 10.99 -7.60 13.23
C VAL A 416 9.50 -7.53 12.90
N ALA A 417 8.62 -7.80 13.87
CA ALA A 417 7.17 -7.66 13.68
C ALA A 417 6.76 -6.21 13.38
N ALA A 418 7.37 -5.23 14.05
CA ALA A 418 7.13 -3.81 13.77
C ALA A 418 7.59 -3.42 12.35
N ILE A 419 8.75 -3.87 11.91
CA ILE A 419 9.25 -3.68 10.54
C ILE A 419 8.29 -4.32 9.53
N ARG A 420 7.88 -5.56 9.77
CA ARG A 420 6.93 -6.27 8.90
C ARG A 420 5.60 -5.51 8.77
N ALA A 421 5.02 -5.08 9.88
CA ALA A 421 3.75 -4.34 9.90
C ALA A 421 3.85 -3.00 9.16
N ARG A 422 4.88 -2.19 9.45
CA ARG A 422 4.99 -0.80 8.99
C ARG A 422 5.77 -0.67 7.69
N ALA A 423 6.97 -1.25 7.60
CA ALA A 423 7.82 -1.13 6.41
C ALA A 423 7.30 -1.98 5.24
N LEU A 424 6.86 -3.20 5.51
CA LEU A 424 6.31 -4.09 4.48
C LEU A 424 4.79 -3.96 4.31
N GLY A 425 4.12 -3.13 5.13
CA GLY A 425 2.68 -2.89 5.05
C GLY A 425 1.87 -4.18 5.18
N ASP A 426 2.28 -5.07 6.10
CA ASP A 426 1.55 -6.32 6.34
C ASP A 426 0.35 -6.07 7.26
N PRO A 427 -0.89 -6.28 6.78
CA PRO A 427 -2.08 -6.07 7.57
C PRO A 427 -2.29 -7.13 8.66
N ASP A 428 -1.53 -8.24 8.62
CA ASP A 428 -1.77 -9.43 9.45
C ASP A 428 -0.58 -9.83 10.33
N VAL A 429 -0.01 -8.90 11.07
CA VAL A 429 1.12 -9.16 11.97
C VAL A 429 0.63 -9.40 13.41
N ALA A 430 1.16 -10.46 14.03
CA ALA A 430 1.04 -10.74 15.46
C ALA A 430 2.45 -10.71 16.08
N PRO A 431 2.79 -9.67 16.86
CA PRO A 431 4.07 -9.62 17.57
C PRO A 431 4.19 -10.78 18.58
N PRO A 432 5.37 -11.35 18.77
CA PRO A 432 5.59 -12.42 19.75
C PRO A 432 5.12 -12.00 21.16
N GLY A 433 4.35 -12.87 21.80
CA GLY A 433 3.84 -12.64 23.16
C GLY A 433 2.68 -11.64 23.27
N ALA A 434 2.14 -11.13 22.17
CA ALA A 434 1.05 -10.15 22.20
C ALA A 434 -0.35 -10.78 22.44
N GLY A 435 -0.47 -12.12 22.49
CA GLY A 435 -1.75 -12.80 22.71
C GLY A 435 -2.82 -12.47 21.67
N VAL A 436 -2.42 -12.24 20.42
CA VAL A 436 -3.32 -11.85 19.32
C VAL A 436 -3.99 -13.09 18.74
N PRO A 437 -5.33 -13.22 18.81
CA PRO A 437 -6.04 -14.39 18.31
C PRO A 437 -5.95 -14.57 16.80
N ASP A 438 -5.90 -15.82 16.32
CA ASP A 438 -5.98 -16.14 14.91
C ASP A 438 -7.35 -15.80 14.29
N SER A 439 -8.41 -15.70 15.08
CA SER A 439 -9.74 -15.27 14.62
C SER A 439 -9.78 -13.83 14.08
N TRP A 440 -8.76 -13.01 14.34
CA TRP A 440 -8.63 -11.64 13.83
C TRP A 440 -7.97 -11.58 12.44
N ARG A 441 -7.51 -12.69 11.92
CA ARG A 441 -6.97 -12.75 10.55
C ARG A 441 -8.04 -12.36 9.50
N PRO A 442 -7.61 -11.70 8.43
CA PRO A 442 -6.24 -11.29 8.06
C PRO A 442 -5.90 -9.84 8.50
N TRP A 443 -6.51 -9.31 9.55
CA TRP A 443 -6.43 -7.90 9.95
C TRP A 443 -5.84 -7.69 11.35
N ARG A 444 -4.92 -8.58 11.82
CA ARG A 444 -4.34 -8.50 13.16
C ARG A 444 -3.59 -7.20 13.45
N THR A 445 -2.93 -6.62 12.44
CA THR A 445 -2.28 -5.29 12.57
C THR A 445 -3.32 -4.22 12.88
N TYR A 446 -4.46 -4.19 12.19
CA TYR A 446 -5.54 -3.23 12.45
C TYR A 446 -6.19 -3.46 13.82
N ALA A 447 -6.40 -4.72 14.22
CA ALA A 447 -6.91 -5.04 15.54
C ALA A 447 -6.02 -4.47 16.66
N LEU A 448 -4.70 -4.56 16.50
CA LEU A 448 -3.73 -3.96 17.43
C LEU A 448 -3.81 -2.44 17.44
N HIS A 449 -4.04 -1.80 16.31
CA HIS A 449 -4.26 -0.34 16.26
C HIS A 449 -5.54 0.07 16.99
N HIS A 450 -6.64 -0.69 16.86
CA HIS A 450 -7.87 -0.45 17.63
C HIS A 450 -7.65 -0.58 19.14
N LEU A 451 -6.90 -1.59 19.59
CA LEU A 451 -6.57 -1.78 21.00
C LEU A 451 -5.73 -0.62 21.55
N ARG A 452 -4.64 -0.25 20.86
CA ARG A 452 -3.78 0.87 21.26
C ARG A 452 -4.55 2.18 21.34
N ALA A 453 -5.38 2.48 20.34
CA ALA A 453 -6.19 3.68 20.34
C ALA A 453 -7.26 3.71 21.45
N ALA A 454 -7.60 2.56 22.05
CA ALA A 454 -8.50 2.46 23.19
C ALA A 454 -7.77 2.66 24.54
N GLU A 455 -6.48 2.30 24.61
CA GLU A 455 -5.64 2.44 25.80
C GLU A 455 -5.11 3.89 25.97
N GLU A 456 -5.02 4.66 24.90
CA GLU A 456 -4.65 6.08 24.96
C GLU A 456 -5.84 6.89 25.47
N PRO A 457 -5.76 7.54 26.66
CA PRO A 457 -6.86 8.35 27.17
C PRO A 457 -7.10 9.52 26.21
N HIS A 458 -8.31 9.60 25.68
CA HIS A 458 -8.76 10.79 24.97
C HIS A 458 -8.74 11.97 25.95
N VAL A 459 -7.84 12.91 25.74
CA VAL A 459 -8.03 14.27 26.24
C VAL A 459 -9.18 14.84 25.40
N LEU A 460 -10.40 14.58 25.86
CA LEU A 460 -11.57 15.31 25.40
C LEU A 460 -11.46 16.73 25.98
N HIS A 461 -11.09 17.66 25.14
CA HIS A 461 -11.35 19.09 25.37
C HIS A 461 -12.15 19.65 24.19
#